data_06f576e0d61a957f0ca24102945a5073
#
_entry.id   06f576e0d61a957f0ca24102945a5073
#
_cell.length_a   1.000
_cell.length_b   1.000
_cell.length_c   1.000
_cell.angle_alpha   90.00
_cell.angle_beta   90.00
_cell.angle_gamma   90.00
#
_symmetry.space_group_name_H-M   'P 1'
#
loop_
_entity.id
_entity.type
_entity.pdbx_description
1 polymer ?
#
loop_
_entity_poly.entity_id
_entity_poly.type
_entity_poly.pdbx_seq_one_letter_code
_entity_poly.pdbx_strand_id
1 'polypeptide(L)'
;MKREIVYFKSDGLKLKGQLFIPEKTPCPVLCLCHGMPRKGLANPNDRGYAGLAERFVNAGFLTVTFNFRGSGASEGNFDIRGWTRDLKAVLDHIYKMKRADQGKIALLGFSAGAAVSIYTAAQDRRISSVIACACPDTSRLAKNRELAQTVIADYRSMGVIKDDNFPPSLQEWMQGFDEIYSDKWIDKLAPRPIFIIHGDQDDVVSPTSAFNLYKRAGDPKEILVVKGAGHRLRISEQAMDHALAWLKSRTFRD
;
A
#
# COMPACT_ATOMS: atom_id res chain seq x y z
N MET A 1 21.64 11.16 1.57
CA MET A 1 20.17 11.05 1.68
C MET A 1 19.58 12.35 2.19
N LYS A 2 18.54 12.90 1.54
CA LYS A 2 17.76 14.06 2.00
C LYS A 2 16.33 13.61 2.34
N ARG A 3 15.73 14.18 3.41
CA ARG A 3 14.35 13.91 3.81
C ARG A 3 13.54 15.22 3.74
N GLU A 4 12.38 15.18 3.08
CA GLU A 4 11.51 16.33 2.91
C GLU A 4 10.08 15.95 3.35
N ILE A 5 9.41 16.81 4.12
CA ILE A 5 7.97 16.69 4.40
C ILE A 5 7.23 17.26 3.20
N VAL A 6 6.22 16.55 2.74
CA VAL A 6 5.37 16.95 1.61
C VAL A 6 3.90 16.82 1.97
N TYR A 7 3.08 17.64 1.35
CA TYR A 7 1.63 17.54 1.46
C TYR A 7 1.02 17.35 0.07
N PHE A 8 0.22 16.30 -0.06
CA PHE A 8 -0.53 16.02 -1.29
C PHE A 8 -1.96 16.53 -1.13
N LYS A 9 -2.58 17.00 -2.21
CA LYS A 9 -3.99 17.39 -2.24
C LYS A 9 -4.80 16.31 -2.95
N SER A 10 -5.81 15.74 -2.26
CA SER A 10 -6.74 14.74 -2.77
C SER A 10 -8.16 15.09 -2.34
N ASP A 11 -9.08 15.31 -3.27
CA ASP A 11 -10.47 15.69 -2.99
C ASP A 11 -10.61 16.89 -2.03
N GLY A 12 -9.71 17.87 -2.14
CA GLY A 12 -9.65 19.02 -1.22
C GLY A 12 -8.94 18.75 0.10
N LEU A 13 -8.66 17.50 0.45
CA LEU A 13 -7.98 17.09 1.68
C LEU A 13 -6.46 17.24 1.55
N LYS A 14 -5.80 17.55 2.68
CA LYS A 14 -4.36 17.63 2.84
C LYS A 14 -3.83 16.33 3.42
N LEU A 15 -3.07 15.59 2.62
CA LEU A 15 -2.43 14.33 3.02
C LEU A 15 -0.97 14.57 3.35
N LYS A 16 -0.53 14.15 4.53
CA LYS A 16 0.87 14.27 4.95
C LYS A 16 1.70 13.11 4.44
N GLY A 17 2.84 13.42 3.84
CA GLY A 17 3.83 12.45 3.39
C GLY A 17 5.26 12.89 3.64
N GLN A 18 6.19 12.03 3.26
CA GLN A 18 7.63 12.27 3.34
C GLN A 18 8.31 11.71 2.10
N LEU A 19 9.25 12.46 1.58
CA LEU A 19 10.14 12.04 0.51
C LEU A 19 11.51 11.72 1.11
N PHE A 20 12.02 10.55 0.80
CA PHE A 20 13.37 10.12 1.09
C PHE A 20 14.12 10.09 -0.24
N ILE A 21 15.06 11.01 -0.42
CA ILE A 21 15.68 11.30 -1.70
C ILE A 21 17.14 10.83 -1.66
N PRO A 22 17.56 9.93 -2.56
CA PRO A 22 18.96 9.50 -2.65
C PRO A 22 19.84 10.63 -3.22
N GLU A 23 21.15 10.44 -3.19
CA GLU A 23 22.10 11.44 -3.69
C GLU A 23 22.03 11.59 -5.21
N LYS A 24 21.88 10.46 -5.92
CA LYS A 24 21.79 10.46 -7.38
C LYS A 24 20.33 10.59 -7.83
N THR A 25 20.06 11.58 -8.68
CA THR A 25 18.75 11.80 -9.33
C THR A 25 18.95 12.20 -10.79
N PRO A 26 18.01 11.95 -11.73
CA PRO A 26 16.76 11.25 -11.48
C PRO A 26 16.97 9.78 -11.11
N CYS A 27 16.05 9.22 -10.32
CA CYS A 27 16.16 7.87 -9.80
C CYS A 27 14.79 7.17 -9.79
N PRO A 28 14.78 5.81 -9.74
CA PRO A 28 13.56 5.05 -9.61
C PRO A 28 12.78 5.42 -8.35
N VAL A 29 11.46 5.31 -8.42
CA VAL A 29 10.57 5.68 -7.32
C VAL A 29 9.94 4.44 -6.71
N LEU A 30 9.87 4.42 -5.37
CA LEU A 30 9.10 3.47 -4.60
C LEU A 30 8.08 4.20 -3.72
N CYS A 31 6.79 3.94 -3.93
CA CYS A 31 5.73 4.44 -3.09
C CYS A 31 5.28 3.37 -2.09
N LEU A 32 5.36 3.66 -0.79
CA LEU A 32 4.96 2.75 0.29
C LEU A 32 3.50 3.04 0.68
N CYS A 33 2.62 2.05 0.51
CA CYS A 33 1.20 2.13 0.79
C CYS A 33 0.88 1.32 2.06
N HIS A 34 0.56 2.00 3.15
CA HIS A 34 0.27 1.35 4.43
C HIS A 34 -1.08 0.63 4.44
N GLY A 35 -1.24 -0.36 5.32
CA GLY A 35 -2.50 -1.04 5.56
C GLY A 35 -3.47 -0.25 6.47
N MET A 36 -4.63 -0.85 6.72
CA MET A 36 -5.62 -0.27 7.63
C MET A 36 -5.04 -0.09 9.04
N PRO A 37 -5.30 1.08 9.69
CA PRO A 37 -4.93 1.28 11.09
C PRO A 37 -5.56 0.23 12.00
N ARG A 38 -4.80 -0.22 13.00
CA ARG A 38 -5.28 -1.19 13.98
C ARG A 38 -4.88 -0.77 15.39
N LYS A 39 -5.77 -1.03 16.35
CA LYS A 39 -5.40 -0.98 17.76
C LYS A 39 -4.38 -2.10 18.05
N GLY A 40 -3.40 -1.84 18.86
CA GLY A 40 -2.44 -2.86 19.28
C GLY A 40 -1.22 -2.25 19.99
N LEU A 41 -0.48 -3.10 20.68
CA LEU A 41 0.75 -2.70 21.35
C LEU A 41 1.79 -2.24 20.31
N ALA A 42 2.41 -1.09 20.59
CA ALA A 42 3.57 -0.65 19.82
C ALA A 42 4.71 -1.66 19.99
N ASN A 43 5.29 -2.09 18.89
CA ASN A 43 6.53 -2.85 18.92
C ASN A 43 7.69 -1.83 19.01
N PRO A 44 8.49 -1.83 20.09
CA PRO A 44 9.57 -0.86 20.26
C PRO A 44 10.64 -0.94 19.16
N ASN A 45 10.78 -2.10 18.52
CA ASN A 45 11.70 -2.30 17.40
C ASN A 45 11.13 -1.88 16.04
N ASP A 46 9.87 -1.47 16.01
CA ASP A 46 9.21 -1.06 14.78
C ASP A 46 9.48 0.42 14.48
N ARG A 47 10.42 0.67 13.58
CA ARG A 47 10.77 2.02 13.12
C ARG A 47 9.72 2.64 12.16
N GLY A 48 8.61 1.95 11.96
CA GLY A 48 7.52 2.39 11.09
C GLY A 48 7.89 2.45 9.61
N TYR A 49 7.05 3.13 8.85
CA TYR A 49 7.29 3.31 7.41
C TYR A 49 8.48 4.21 7.11
N ALA A 50 8.87 5.10 8.02
CA ALA A 50 10.06 5.92 7.87
C ALA A 50 11.33 5.05 7.91
N GLY A 51 11.43 4.13 8.88
CA GLY A 51 12.54 3.19 8.94
C GLY A 51 12.62 2.26 7.73
N LEU A 52 11.46 1.83 7.23
CA LEU A 52 11.39 1.05 5.99
C LEU A 52 11.86 1.87 4.79
N ALA A 53 11.46 3.14 4.69
CA ALA A 53 11.87 4.02 3.60
C ALA A 53 13.38 4.26 3.56
N GLU A 54 14.05 4.33 4.72
CA GLU A 54 15.50 4.44 4.81
C GLU A 54 16.23 3.26 4.15
N ARG A 55 15.67 2.05 4.25
CA ARG A 55 16.22 0.86 3.58
C ARG A 55 16.26 1.03 2.06
N PHE A 56 15.15 1.49 1.47
CA PHE A 56 15.02 1.60 0.02
C PHE A 56 15.74 2.84 -0.55
N VAL A 57 15.77 3.96 0.17
CA VAL A 57 16.50 5.14 -0.29
C VAL A 57 18.02 4.89 -0.28
N ASN A 58 18.53 4.12 0.67
CA ASN A 58 19.95 3.73 0.70
C ASN A 58 20.29 2.77 -0.47
N ALA A 59 19.30 2.12 -1.04
CA ALA A 59 19.44 1.29 -2.24
C ALA A 59 19.23 2.06 -3.56
N GLY A 60 19.05 3.40 -3.50
CA GLY A 60 18.97 4.26 -4.67
C GLY A 60 17.57 4.62 -5.14
N PHE A 61 16.51 4.25 -4.40
CA PHE A 61 15.13 4.62 -4.74
C PHE A 61 14.73 5.94 -4.09
N LEU A 62 14.13 6.87 -4.83
CA LEU A 62 13.32 7.92 -4.23
C LEU A 62 12.13 7.24 -3.56
N THR A 63 12.11 7.22 -2.23
CA THR A 63 11.08 6.50 -1.50
C THR A 63 10.06 7.48 -0.91
N VAL A 64 8.79 7.21 -1.17
CA VAL A 64 7.68 8.05 -0.72
C VAL A 64 6.87 7.29 0.30
N THR A 65 6.68 7.90 1.46
CA THR A 65 5.69 7.47 2.46
C THR A 65 4.62 8.53 2.59
N PHE A 66 3.40 8.14 2.81
CA PHE A 66 2.31 9.06 3.08
C PHE A 66 1.23 8.38 3.92
N ASN A 67 0.41 9.17 4.56
CA ASN A 67 -0.77 8.68 5.25
C ASN A 67 -1.98 8.87 4.34
N PHE A 68 -2.71 7.81 4.08
CA PHE A 68 -4.02 7.90 3.46
C PHE A 68 -4.97 8.73 4.32
N ARG A 69 -6.06 9.28 3.72
CA ARG A 69 -7.11 9.98 4.47
C ARG A 69 -7.58 9.21 5.69
N GLY A 70 -7.87 9.92 6.76
CA GLY A 70 -8.26 9.34 8.04
C GLY A 70 -7.10 8.77 8.85
N SER A 71 -5.89 8.63 8.29
CA SER A 71 -4.75 8.03 8.97
C SER A 71 -3.71 9.07 9.38
N GLY A 72 -3.11 8.86 10.56
CA GLY A 72 -2.02 9.69 11.06
C GLY A 72 -2.37 11.18 11.04
N ALA A 73 -1.54 12.01 10.40
CA ALA A 73 -1.74 13.45 10.30
C ALA A 73 -2.40 13.88 8.97
N SER A 74 -2.98 12.97 8.20
CA SER A 74 -3.79 13.28 7.03
C SER A 74 -5.22 13.63 7.43
N GLU A 75 -5.83 14.52 6.66
CA GLU A 75 -7.23 14.94 6.84
C GLU A 75 -8.21 13.87 6.37
N GLY A 76 -9.51 14.13 6.62
CA GLY A 76 -10.63 13.30 6.17
C GLY A 76 -10.89 12.08 7.04
N ASN A 77 -11.81 11.24 6.56
CA ASN A 77 -12.24 10.00 7.19
C ASN A 77 -11.76 8.80 6.37
N PHE A 78 -11.58 7.66 7.03
CA PHE A 78 -11.24 6.42 6.34
C PHE A 78 -12.33 6.03 5.34
N ASP A 79 -11.92 6.00 4.08
CA ASP A 79 -12.73 5.53 2.97
C ASP A 79 -11.82 4.80 1.97
N ILE A 80 -12.12 3.55 1.69
CA ILE A 80 -11.24 2.73 0.85
C ILE A 80 -11.25 3.19 -0.62
N ARG A 81 -12.37 3.70 -1.13
CA ARG A 81 -12.41 4.38 -2.45
C ARG A 81 -11.59 5.68 -2.42
N GLY A 82 -11.68 6.42 -1.31
CA GLY A 82 -10.87 7.61 -1.07
C GLY A 82 -9.38 7.29 -1.12
N TRP A 83 -8.94 6.16 -0.57
CA TRP A 83 -7.55 5.73 -0.61
C TRP A 83 -7.02 5.53 -2.04
N THR A 84 -7.85 5.06 -2.97
CA THR A 84 -7.44 4.95 -4.39
C THR A 84 -7.21 6.34 -5.01
N ARG A 85 -8.05 7.33 -4.68
CA ARG A 85 -7.88 8.72 -5.13
C ARG A 85 -6.67 9.38 -4.47
N ASP A 86 -6.41 9.07 -3.20
CA ASP A 86 -5.22 9.54 -2.49
C ASP A 86 -3.94 9.05 -3.14
N LEU A 87 -3.85 7.74 -3.43
CA LEU A 87 -2.69 7.18 -4.13
C LEU A 87 -2.51 7.80 -5.51
N LYS A 88 -3.60 7.99 -6.25
CA LYS A 88 -3.54 8.69 -7.55
C LYS A 88 -2.99 10.12 -7.41
N ALA A 89 -3.44 10.89 -6.42
CA ALA A 89 -2.95 12.24 -6.16
C ALA A 89 -1.45 12.25 -5.81
N VAL A 90 -0.99 11.28 -5.02
CA VAL A 90 0.43 11.09 -4.72
C VAL A 90 1.23 10.79 -6.00
N LEU A 91 0.74 9.89 -6.84
CA LEU A 91 1.37 9.55 -8.12
C LEU A 91 1.41 10.76 -9.08
N ASP A 92 0.35 11.56 -9.14
CA ASP A 92 0.29 12.78 -9.95
C ASP A 92 1.33 13.82 -9.50
N HIS A 93 1.59 13.89 -8.20
CA HIS A 93 2.66 14.74 -7.65
C HIS A 93 4.05 14.21 -7.99
N ILE A 94 4.29 12.92 -7.74
CA ILE A 94 5.57 12.25 -8.00
C ILE A 94 5.94 12.35 -9.48
N TYR A 95 4.98 12.11 -10.37
CA TYR A 95 5.20 12.13 -11.82
C TYR A 95 5.66 13.49 -12.36
N LYS A 96 5.38 14.59 -11.66
CA LYS A 96 5.85 15.94 -12.00
C LYS A 96 7.23 16.27 -11.45
N MET A 97 7.81 15.41 -10.61
CA MET A 97 9.10 15.67 -9.99
C MET A 97 10.24 15.38 -10.95
N LYS A 98 11.10 16.36 -11.22
CA LYS A 98 12.32 16.20 -12.05
C LYS A 98 13.32 15.17 -11.49
N ARG A 99 13.21 14.83 -10.19
CA ARG A 99 14.06 13.86 -9.49
C ARG A 99 13.59 12.41 -9.68
N ALA A 100 12.37 12.21 -10.16
CA ALA A 100 11.77 10.90 -10.38
C ALA A 100 12.05 10.40 -11.80
N ASP A 101 12.50 9.16 -11.92
CA ASP A 101 12.45 8.43 -13.19
C ASP A 101 11.00 8.00 -13.43
N GLN A 102 10.33 8.73 -14.32
CA GLN A 102 8.91 8.54 -14.63
C GLN A 102 8.59 7.16 -15.22
N GLY A 103 9.56 6.49 -15.81
CA GLY A 103 9.42 5.14 -16.36
C GLY A 103 9.57 4.02 -15.30
N LYS A 104 9.98 4.38 -14.08
CA LYS A 104 10.34 3.41 -13.02
C LYS A 104 9.66 3.75 -11.69
N ILE A 105 8.32 3.75 -11.68
CA ILE A 105 7.51 3.98 -10.47
C ILE A 105 6.94 2.65 -9.98
N ALA A 106 7.40 2.18 -8.84
CA ALA A 106 6.94 0.96 -8.19
C ALA A 106 6.05 1.26 -6.98
N LEU A 107 5.11 0.36 -6.67
CA LEU A 107 4.31 0.37 -5.45
C LEU A 107 4.71 -0.80 -4.55
N LEU A 108 4.84 -0.56 -3.25
CA LEU A 108 4.93 -1.58 -2.22
C LEU A 108 3.79 -1.36 -1.23
N GLY A 109 2.76 -2.19 -1.33
CA GLY A 109 1.57 -2.12 -0.52
C GLY A 109 1.50 -3.20 0.56
N PHE A 110 0.90 -2.88 1.70
CA PHE A 110 0.70 -3.79 2.82
C PHE A 110 -0.80 -3.92 3.13
N SER A 111 -1.31 -5.15 3.23
CA SER A 111 -2.71 -5.43 3.57
C SER A 111 -3.68 -4.67 2.65
N ALA A 112 -4.60 -3.88 3.17
CA ALA A 112 -5.49 -3.04 2.36
C ALA A 112 -4.74 -2.06 1.44
N GLY A 113 -3.56 -1.57 1.85
CA GLY A 113 -2.70 -0.76 0.98
C GLY A 113 -2.17 -1.53 -0.23
N ALA A 114 -2.00 -2.85 -0.13
CA ALA A 114 -1.67 -3.70 -1.26
C ALA A 114 -2.86 -3.85 -2.23
N ALA A 115 -4.07 -4.00 -1.72
CA ALA A 115 -5.28 -4.04 -2.55
C ALA A 115 -5.49 -2.71 -3.30
N VAL A 116 -5.33 -1.58 -2.62
CA VAL A 116 -5.36 -0.23 -3.24
C VAL A 116 -4.25 -0.10 -4.30
N SER A 117 -3.05 -0.63 -4.04
CA SER A 117 -1.94 -0.60 -5.01
C SER A 117 -2.25 -1.40 -6.26
N ILE A 118 -2.82 -2.61 -6.13
CA ILE A 118 -3.23 -3.45 -7.26
C ILE A 118 -4.32 -2.75 -8.06
N TYR A 119 -5.38 -2.27 -7.40
CA TYR A 119 -6.48 -1.53 -8.04
C TYR A 119 -5.97 -0.32 -8.83
N THR A 120 -5.14 0.52 -8.19
CA THR A 120 -4.60 1.72 -8.83
C THR A 120 -3.67 1.36 -9.99
N ALA A 121 -2.81 0.37 -9.82
CA ALA A 121 -1.91 -0.07 -10.89
C ALA A 121 -2.67 -0.66 -12.09
N ALA A 122 -3.80 -1.33 -11.88
CA ALA A 122 -4.62 -1.83 -12.97
C ALA A 122 -5.18 -0.70 -13.87
N GLN A 123 -5.33 0.51 -13.34
CA GLN A 123 -5.90 1.66 -14.03
C GLN A 123 -4.87 2.72 -14.43
N ASP A 124 -3.69 2.74 -13.80
CA ASP A 124 -2.64 3.73 -14.03
C ASP A 124 -1.37 3.07 -14.60
N ARG A 125 -1.12 3.29 -15.88
CA ARG A 125 0.01 2.69 -16.60
C ARG A 125 1.37 3.32 -16.26
N ARG A 126 1.42 4.40 -15.48
CA ARG A 126 2.67 4.99 -14.97
C ARG A 126 3.36 4.08 -13.96
N ILE A 127 2.61 3.17 -13.34
CA ILE A 127 3.15 2.21 -12.38
C ILE A 127 3.81 1.07 -13.14
N SER A 128 5.10 0.90 -12.94
CA SER A 128 5.92 -0.10 -13.64
C SER A 128 5.89 -1.48 -12.98
N SER A 129 5.67 -1.56 -11.66
CA SER A 129 5.63 -2.82 -10.92
C SER A 129 4.92 -2.68 -9.56
N VAL A 130 4.45 -3.81 -9.02
CA VAL A 130 3.77 -3.86 -7.72
C VAL A 130 4.36 -4.96 -6.85
N ILE A 131 4.61 -4.65 -5.57
CA ILE A 131 4.82 -5.64 -4.51
C ILE A 131 3.62 -5.60 -3.57
N ALA A 132 2.95 -6.73 -3.40
CA ALA A 132 1.76 -6.89 -2.57
C ALA A 132 2.07 -7.76 -1.35
N CYS A 133 2.21 -7.15 -0.18
CA CYS A 133 2.50 -7.81 1.09
C CYS A 133 1.22 -8.05 1.89
N ALA A 134 1.00 -9.29 2.34
CA ALA A 134 -0.16 -9.69 3.15
C ALA A 134 -1.49 -9.17 2.56
N CYS A 135 -1.61 -9.28 1.23
CA CYS A 135 -2.72 -8.72 0.47
C CYS A 135 -3.95 -9.62 0.58
N PRO A 136 -5.13 -9.08 0.96
CA PRO A 136 -6.38 -9.83 0.87
C PRO A 136 -6.82 -10.00 -0.60
N ASP A 137 -7.25 -11.20 -0.96
CA ASP A 137 -7.89 -11.47 -2.25
C ASP A 137 -9.32 -10.92 -2.28
N THR A 138 -10.03 -11.08 -1.14
CA THR A 138 -11.40 -10.62 -0.93
C THR A 138 -11.51 -9.86 0.40
N SER A 139 -12.62 -9.13 0.64
CA SER A 139 -12.83 -8.45 1.93
C SER A 139 -14.11 -8.93 2.65
N ARG A 140 -13.95 -9.34 3.88
CA ARG A 140 -15.09 -9.67 4.74
C ARG A 140 -16.00 -8.45 5.00
N LEU A 141 -15.43 -7.24 4.97
CA LEU A 141 -16.16 -5.99 5.20
C LEU A 141 -17.25 -5.73 4.15
N ALA A 142 -17.05 -6.17 2.91
CA ALA A 142 -18.06 -6.00 1.87
C ALA A 142 -19.31 -6.85 2.08
N LYS A 143 -19.21 -7.94 2.83
CA LYS A 143 -20.29 -8.95 2.96
C LYS A 143 -20.84 -9.08 4.39
N ASN A 144 -20.19 -8.47 5.37
CA ASN A 144 -20.57 -8.57 6.78
C ASN A 144 -20.85 -7.18 7.36
N ARG A 145 -22.16 -6.88 7.47
CA ARG A 145 -22.66 -5.58 7.96
C ARG A 145 -22.26 -5.32 9.42
N GLU A 146 -22.34 -6.34 10.28
CA GLU A 146 -21.99 -6.21 11.71
C GLU A 146 -20.49 -5.93 11.87
N LEU A 147 -19.65 -6.64 11.12
CA LEU A 147 -18.22 -6.39 11.11
C LEU A 147 -17.91 -4.95 10.61
N ALA A 148 -18.60 -4.49 9.57
CA ALA A 148 -18.44 -3.14 9.05
C ALA A 148 -18.81 -2.08 10.10
N GLN A 149 -19.92 -2.27 10.83
CA GLN A 149 -20.34 -1.39 11.92
C GLN A 149 -19.30 -1.37 13.07
N THR A 150 -18.80 -2.54 13.46
CA THR A 150 -17.74 -2.69 14.48
C THR A 150 -16.47 -1.93 14.07
N VAL A 151 -16.04 -2.10 12.82
CA VAL A 151 -14.85 -1.39 12.31
C VAL A 151 -15.06 0.12 12.30
N ILE A 152 -16.24 0.61 11.92
CA ILE A 152 -16.56 2.04 11.94
C ILE A 152 -16.50 2.58 13.38
N ALA A 153 -17.10 1.86 14.35
CA ALA A 153 -17.06 2.25 15.76
C ALA A 153 -15.62 2.30 16.30
N ASP A 154 -14.81 1.29 16.00
CA ASP A 154 -13.39 1.26 16.35
C ASP A 154 -12.63 2.42 15.72
N TYR A 155 -12.89 2.74 14.46
CA TYR A 155 -12.22 3.82 13.75
C TYR A 155 -12.61 5.22 14.25
N ARG A 156 -13.84 5.40 14.70
CA ARG A 156 -14.23 6.61 15.44
C ARG A 156 -13.44 6.72 16.74
N SER A 157 -13.38 5.64 17.52
CA SER A 157 -12.62 5.63 18.79
C SER A 157 -11.12 5.87 18.62
N MET A 158 -10.55 5.58 17.44
CA MET A 158 -9.15 5.79 17.08
C MET A 158 -8.89 7.14 16.38
N GLY A 159 -9.92 7.94 16.09
CA GLY A 159 -9.81 9.18 15.31
C GLY A 159 -9.45 8.97 13.83
N VAL A 160 -9.68 7.75 13.31
CA VAL A 160 -9.51 7.40 11.89
C VAL A 160 -10.76 7.80 11.09
N ILE A 161 -11.92 7.77 11.72
CA ILE A 161 -13.15 8.44 11.31
C ILE A 161 -13.40 9.54 12.32
N LYS A 162 -13.43 10.80 11.86
CA LYS A 162 -13.49 12.02 12.69
C LYS A 162 -14.87 12.66 12.67
N ASP A 163 -15.67 12.38 11.64
CA ASP A 163 -17.01 12.89 11.45
C ASP A 163 -18.03 11.85 11.91
N ASP A 164 -18.89 12.23 12.84
CA ASP A 164 -19.91 11.36 13.42
C ASP A 164 -20.96 10.92 12.39
N ASN A 165 -21.17 11.71 11.35
CA ASN A 165 -22.09 11.39 10.25
C ASN A 165 -21.46 10.56 9.14
N PHE A 166 -20.16 10.24 9.23
CA PHE A 166 -19.46 9.41 8.24
C PHE A 166 -19.47 7.94 8.65
N PRO A 167 -19.70 6.99 7.72
CA PRO A 167 -20.06 7.23 6.33
C PRO A 167 -21.56 7.61 6.19
N PRO A 168 -21.92 8.43 5.18
CA PRO A 168 -23.31 8.80 4.96
C PRO A 168 -24.19 7.61 4.55
N SER A 169 -23.59 6.58 3.98
CA SER A 169 -24.21 5.31 3.64
C SER A 169 -23.29 4.16 3.99
N LEU A 170 -23.70 3.32 4.95
CA LEU A 170 -22.97 2.10 5.30
C LEU A 170 -22.86 1.15 4.10
N GLN A 171 -23.94 1.02 3.32
CA GLN A 171 -23.96 0.13 2.16
C GLN A 171 -22.95 0.57 1.10
N GLU A 172 -22.89 1.86 0.76
CA GLU A 172 -21.91 2.38 -0.20
C GLU A 172 -20.47 2.25 0.30
N TRP A 173 -20.24 2.47 1.60
CA TRP A 173 -18.95 2.28 2.22
C TRP A 173 -18.48 0.82 2.12
N MET A 174 -19.36 -0.13 2.42
CA MET A 174 -19.09 -1.57 2.26
C MET A 174 -18.86 -1.95 0.80
N GLN A 175 -19.63 -1.39 -0.13
CA GLN A 175 -19.48 -1.63 -1.57
C GLN A 175 -18.11 -1.17 -2.10
N GLY A 176 -17.51 -0.14 -1.51
CA GLY A 176 -16.14 0.29 -1.83
C GLY A 176 -15.12 -0.84 -1.68
N PHE A 177 -15.26 -1.66 -0.65
CA PHE A 177 -14.39 -2.83 -0.48
C PHE A 177 -14.64 -3.89 -1.55
N ASP A 178 -15.87 -4.07 -2.02
CA ASP A 178 -16.18 -5.00 -3.11
C ASP A 178 -15.60 -4.54 -4.45
N GLU A 179 -15.58 -3.26 -4.71
CA GLU A 179 -15.07 -2.68 -5.95
C GLU A 179 -13.56 -2.83 -6.10
N ILE A 180 -12.81 -2.63 -5.01
CA ILE A 180 -11.34 -2.61 -5.06
C ILE A 180 -10.69 -3.95 -4.73
N TYR A 181 -11.46 -5.05 -4.71
CA TYR A 181 -10.89 -6.37 -4.45
C TYR A 181 -9.75 -6.74 -5.38
N SER A 182 -8.67 -7.22 -4.78
CA SER A 182 -7.44 -7.55 -5.49
C SER A 182 -7.67 -8.62 -6.55
N ASP A 183 -8.55 -9.59 -6.30
CA ASP A 183 -8.87 -10.65 -7.25
C ASP A 183 -9.57 -10.15 -8.53
N LYS A 184 -10.29 -9.02 -8.47
CA LYS A 184 -10.94 -8.41 -9.64
C LYS A 184 -9.99 -7.64 -10.56
N TRP A 185 -8.78 -7.33 -10.09
CA TRP A 185 -7.89 -6.38 -10.74
C TRP A 185 -6.49 -6.91 -11.03
N ILE A 186 -6.04 -7.93 -10.32
CA ILE A 186 -4.65 -8.40 -10.39
C ILE A 186 -4.25 -8.93 -11.76
N ASP A 187 -5.17 -9.54 -12.49
CA ASP A 187 -4.98 -10.04 -13.87
C ASP A 187 -4.71 -8.90 -14.87
N LYS A 188 -5.18 -7.68 -14.57
CA LYS A 188 -5.02 -6.49 -15.41
C LYS A 188 -3.66 -5.80 -15.27
N LEU A 189 -2.79 -6.31 -14.39
CA LEU A 189 -1.44 -5.78 -14.24
C LEU A 189 -0.52 -6.21 -15.37
N ALA A 190 -0.70 -7.42 -15.89
CA ALA A 190 0.14 -7.94 -16.97
C ALA A 190 0.18 -6.97 -18.19
N PRO A 191 1.33 -6.84 -18.85
CA PRO A 191 2.62 -7.52 -18.63
C PRO A 191 3.53 -6.87 -17.56
N ARG A 192 3.01 -6.00 -16.70
CA ARG A 192 3.79 -5.38 -15.62
C ARG A 192 3.95 -6.36 -14.46
N PRO A 193 5.19 -6.52 -13.92
CA PRO A 193 5.48 -7.53 -12.93
C PRO A 193 4.80 -7.26 -11.59
N ILE A 194 4.35 -8.34 -10.96
CA ILE A 194 3.85 -8.35 -9.59
C ILE A 194 4.60 -9.36 -8.73
N PHE A 195 4.96 -8.97 -7.51
CA PHE A 195 5.51 -9.84 -6.48
C PHE A 195 4.57 -9.90 -5.28
N ILE A 196 4.08 -11.09 -4.96
CA ILE A 196 3.18 -11.35 -3.84
C ILE A 196 4.00 -11.93 -2.70
N ILE A 197 3.96 -11.29 -1.52
CA ILE A 197 4.67 -11.75 -0.32
C ILE A 197 3.65 -11.97 0.79
N HIS A 198 3.67 -13.14 1.46
CA HIS A 198 2.76 -13.45 2.55
C HIS A 198 3.46 -14.22 3.67
N GLY A 199 3.05 -13.99 4.92
CA GLY A 199 3.52 -14.79 6.05
C GLY A 199 2.66 -16.03 6.25
N ASP A 200 3.26 -17.18 6.53
CA ASP A 200 2.51 -18.43 6.76
C ASP A 200 1.77 -18.46 8.10
N GLN A 201 2.12 -17.54 9.02
CA GLN A 201 1.48 -17.34 10.34
C GLN A 201 0.61 -16.07 10.39
N ASP A 202 0.11 -15.61 9.23
CA ASP A 202 -0.77 -14.43 9.17
C ASP A 202 -2.17 -14.78 9.72
N ASP A 203 -2.51 -14.21 10.87
CA ASP A 203 -3.76 -14.38 11.60
C ASP A 203 -4.87 -13.39 11.18
N VAL A 204 -4.55 -12.45 10.30
CA VAL A 204 -5.45 -11.38 9.84
C VAL A 204 -5.98 -11.64 8.44
N VAL A 205 -5.08 -11.96 7.53
CA VAL A 205 -5.37 -12.32 6.14
C VAL A 205 -4.82 -13.71 5.90
N SER A 206 -5.71 -14.65 5.54
CA SER A 206 -5.30 -16.04 5.31
C SER A 206 -4.19 -16.12 4.25
N PRO A 207 -3.13 -16.90 4.49
CA PRO A 207 -2.09 -17.15 3.49
C PRO A 207 -2.64 -17.71 2.16
N THR A 208 -3.81 -18.35 2.19
CA THR A 208 -4.53 -18.81 0.99
C THR A 208 -4.81 -17.68 0.01
N SER A 209 -5.00 -16.43 0.50
CA SER A 209 -5.20 -15.25 -0.34
C SER A 209 -4.03 -15.03 -1.30
N ALA A 210 -2.79 -15.25 -0.85
CA ALA A 210 -1.62 -15.11 -1.71
C ALA A 210 -1.62 -16.12 -2.87
N PHE A 211 -1.99 -17.37 -2.61
CA PHE A 211 -2.09 -18.39 -3.64
C PHE A 211 -3.24 -18.12 -4.62
N ASN A 212 -4.38 -17.64 -4.13
CA ASN A 212 -5.50 -17.24 -4.99
C ASN A 212 -5.11 -16.09 -5.92
N LEU A 213 -4.46 -15.06 -5.37
CA LEU A 213 -3.96 -13.93 -6.14
C LEU A 213 -2.90 -14.35 -7.15
N TYR A 214 -1.95 -15.20 -6.74
CA TYR A 214 -0.91 -15.72 -7.66
C TYR A 214 -1.53 -16.52 -8.81
N LYS A 215 -2.50 -17.38 -8.53
CA LYS A 215 -3.20 -18.15 -9.58
C LYS A 215 -3.89 -17.24 -10.59
N ARG A 216 -4.44 -16.12 -10.14
CA ARG A 216 -5.20 -15.19 -10.98
C ARG A 216 -4.34 -14.16 -11.71
N ALA A 217 -3.21 -13.77 -11.14
CA ALA A 217 -2.31 -12.81 -11.76
C ALA A 217 -1.78 -13.30 -13.11
N GLY A 218 -1.65 -12.38 -14.07
CA GLY A 218 -0.93 -12.62 -15.33
C GLY A 218 0.57 -12.50 -15.15
N ASP A 219 1.33 -13.03 -16.10
CA ASP A 219 2.80 -12.98 -16.08
C ASP A 219 3.33 -11.58 -16.50
N PRO A 220 4.52 -11.18 -15.98
CA PRO A 220 5.38 -11.89 -15.04
C PRO A 220 4.93 -11.72 -13.59
N LYS A 221 4.88 -12.81 -12.84
CA LYS A 221 4.44 -12.85 -11.44
C LYS A 221 5.36 -13.73 -10.60
N GLU A 222 5.51 -13.34 -9.33
CA GLU A 222 6.28 -14.11 -8.35
C GLU A 222 5.53 -14.17 -7.01
N ILE A 223 5.76 -15.22 -6.25
CA ILE A 223 5.20 -15.42 -4.91
C ILE A 223 6.29 -15.85 -3.93
N LEU A 224 6.24 -15.32 -2.73
CA LEU A 224 7.05 -15.72 -1.59
C LEU A 224 6.17 -15.90 -0.36
N VAL A 225 6.19 -17.11 0.22
CA VAL A 225 5.61 -17.36 1.54
C VAL A 225 6.74 -17.37 2.57
N VAL A 226 6.69 -16.43 3.51
CA VAL A 226 7.73 -16.24 4.54
C VAL A 226 7.38 -17.09 5.75
N LYS A 227 8.21 -18.10 6.02
CA LYS A 227 8.02 -19.03 7.14
C LYS A 227 8.13 -18.32 8.50
N GLY A 228 7.16 -18.56 9.37
CA GLY A 228 7.09 -17.97 10.72
C GLY A 228 6.69 -16.49 10.76
N ALA A 229 6.43 -15.88 9.62
CA ALA A 229 6.02 -14.48 9.58
C ALA A 229 4.50 -14.34 9.71
N GLY A 230 4.08 -13.37 10.53
CA GLY A 230 2.68 -12.97 10.66
C GLY A 230 2.30 -11.83 9.71
N HIS A 231 1.18 -11.16 10.00
CA HIS A 231 0.61 -10.09 9.16
C HIS A 231 1.54 -8.89 8.93
N ARG A 232 2.38 -8.54 9.90
CA ARG A 232 3.22 -7.33 9.85
C ARG A 232 4.50 -7.54 9.04
N LEU A 233 4.40 -7.90 7.76
CA LEU A 233 5.56 -8.20 6.91
C LEU A 233 6.57 -7.06 6.78
N ARG A 234 6.18 -5.79 7.00
CA ARG A 234 7.11 -4.65 6.95
C ARG A 234 8.23 -4.70 8.01
N ILE A 235 8.04 -5.48 9.09
CA ILE A 235 9.08 -5.71 10.12
C ILE A 235 9.80 -7.05 9.93
N SER A 236 9.45 -7.83 8.93
CA SER A 236 10.17 -9.04 8.56
C SER A 236 11.36 -8.69 7.68
N GLU A 237 12.58 -8.85 8.23
CA GLU A 237 13.81 -8.61 7.48
C GLU A 237 13.85 -9.45 6.21
N GLN A 238 13.52 -10.75 6.31
CA GLN A 238 13.48 -11.67 5.17
C GLN A 238 12.52 -11.17 4.08
N ALA A 239 11.29 -10.78 4.44
CA ALA A 239 10.34 -10.26 3.45
C ALA A 239 10.86 -9.00 2.75
N MET A 240 11.45 -8.07 3.51
CA MET A 240 11.92 -6.80 2.97
C MET A 240 13.22 -6.92 2.19
N ASP A 241 14.09 -7.89 2.51
CA ASP A 241 15.27 -8.22 1.72
C ASP A 241 14.89 -8.77 0.34
N HIS A 242 13.94 -9.70 0.29
CA HIS A 242 13.43 -10.23 -0.97
C HIS A 242 12.73 -9.14 -1.80
N ALA A 243 11.92 -8.28 -1.15
CA ALA A 243 11.28 -7.15 -1.82
C ALA A 243 12.32 -6.20 -2.46
N LEU A 244 13.38 -5.87 -1.72
CA LEU A 244 14.46 -5.03 -2.22
C LEU A 244 15.23 -5.69 -3.35
N ALA A 245 15.62 -6.95 -3.20
CA ALA A 245 16.33 -7.70 -4.24
C ALA A 245 15.52 -7.78 -5.54
N TRP A 246 14.22 -8.07 -5.41
CA TRP A 246 13.31 -8.12 -6.54
C TRP A 246 13.17 -6.77 -7.26
N LEU A 247 13.01 -5.67 -6.52
CA LEU A 247 12.96 -4.33 -7.09
C LEU A 247 14.26 -3.99 -7.82
N LYS A 248 15.41 -4.27 -7.22
CA LYS A 248 16.72 -3.99 -7.83
C LYS A 248 16.90 -4.74 -9.15
N SER A 249 16.54 -6.02 -9.21
CA SER A 249 16.65 -6.83 -10.43
C SER A 249 15.75 -6.36 -11.58
N ARG A 250 14.70 -5.59 -11.28
CA ARG A 250 13.75 -5.06 -12.27
C ARG A 250 14.05 -3.63 -12.70
N THR A 251 14.77 -2.91 -11.86
CA THR A 251 14.94 -1.46 -11.98
C THR A 251 16.32 -1.06 -12.47
N PHE A 252 17.36 -1.77 -12.03
CA PHE A 252 18.77 -1.49 -12.32
C PHE A 252 19.38 -2.56 -13.25
N ARG A 253 18.60 -3.08 -14.20
CA ARG A 253 19.18 -3.90 -15.27
C ARG A 253 20.02 -2.98 -16.16
N ASP A 254 21.28 -3.34 -16.29
CA ASP A 254 22.21 -2.82 -17.28
C ASP A 254 21.72 -3.14 -18.70
#